data_28d583cc054f2af402f2088b0a41279c
#
_entry.id   28d583cc054f2af402f2088b0a41279c
#
_cell.length_a   1.000
_cell.length_b   1.000
_cell.length_c   1.000
_cell.angle_alpha   90.00
_cell.angle_beta   90.00
_cell.angle_gamma   90.00
#
_symmetry.space_group_name_H-M   'P 1'
#
loop_
_entity.id
_entity.type
_entity.pdbx_description
1 polymer ?
#
loop_
_entity_poly.entity_id
_entity_poly.type
_entity_poly.pdbx_seq_one_letter_code
_entity_poly.pdbx_strand_id
1 'polypeptide(L)'
;MIIVKEKRCKQLMLDELELNILIKQGEEKLLEVKKYLFFKDKKEKIEELEKKTLESDFWDDRKKAEKVLKTLKMLKDKIENFEKLENEMKDLKEYSIMIKEAQNDEIIKKEILEEADKKIKIFFEELEKVEMIELLGDKESLNAIVTIHSGAGGKEACDWAQMLYRMYTKWSAKEGYEIEEVDSQEGDGVGYKSITFIIKGEYVSEILSGEMGVHRLVRISPFDSSKRRHTSFASVEVLPEVEEQTEVEIRSEDLRIDTYRASGARRTTCK
;
A
#
# COMPACT_ATOMS: atom_id res chain seq x y z
N MET A 1 9.01 -5.72 -9.45
CA MET A 1 9.97 -6.77 -9.02
C MET A 1 10.98 -6.09 -8.11
N ILE A 2 10.61 -5.93 -6.84
CA ILE A 2 11.47 -5.33 -5.82
C ILE A 2 12.49 -6.40 -5.45
N ILE A 3 13.71 -6.24 -5.91
CA ILE A 3 14.84 -7.07 -5.47
C ILE A 3 15.21 -6.59 -4.06
N VAL A 4 14.61 -7.21 -3.05
CA VAL A 4 15.12 -7.14 -1.69
C VAL A 4 16.47 -7.82 -1.70
N LYS A 5 17.55 -7.04 -1.83
CA LYS A 5 18.88 -7.50 -1.49
C LYS A 5 18.90 -7.74 0.02
N GLU A 6 18.64 -8.97 0.44
CA GLU A 6 19.07 -9.44 1.74
C GLU A 6 20.61 -9.30 1.82
N LYS A 7 21.07 -8.15 2.25
CA LYS A 7 22.39 -8.07 2.87
C LYS A 7 22.25 -8.75 4.22
N ARG A 8 22.81 -9.98 4.33
CA ARG A 8 23.10 -10.62 5.61
C ARG A 8 23.75 -9.58 6.50
N CYS A 9 22.99 -9.07 7.45
CA CYS A 9 23.48 -8.23 8.51
C CYS A 9 24.40 -9.05 9.41
N LYS A 10 25.71 -9.00 9.15
CA LYS A 10 26.64 -8.91 10.27
C LYS A 10 26.31 -7.54 10.89
N GLN A 11 25.96 -7.53 12.15
CA GLN A 11 25.73 -6.36 12.97
C GLN A 11 27.07 -5.61 13.10
N LEU A 12 27.48 -4.91 12.03
CA LEU A 12 28.51 -3.89 12.12
C LEU A 12 27.83 -2.70 12.81
N MET A 13 28.36 -2.34 13.96
CA MET A 13 27.95 -1.11 14.64
C MET A 13 28.20 0.04 13.69
N LEU A 14 27.20 0.92 13.57
CA LEU A 14 27.29 2.15 12.77
C LEU A 14 28.51 2.93 13.24
N ASP A 15 29.39 3.34 12.34
CA ASP A 15 30.44 4.25 12.66
C ASP A 15 30.09 5.71 12.37
N GLU A 16 30.85 6.66 12.86
CA GLU A 16 30.62 8.10 12.69
C GLU A 16 30.58 8.50 11.21
N LEU A 17 31.41 7.85 10.41
CA LEU A 17 31.55 8.16 8.98
C LEU A 17 30.31 7.65 8.20
N GLU A 18 29.88 6.45 8.53
CA GLU A 18 28.65 5.87 7.96
C GLU A 18 27.42 6.67 8.34
N LEU A 19 27.31 7.12 9.61
CA LEU A 19 26.21 7.98 10.05
C LEU A 19 26.14 9.29 9.24
N ASN A 20 27.27 9.97 9.06
CA ASN A 20 27.32 11.21 8.29
C ASN A 20 26.95 10.99 6.80
N ILE A 21 27.33 9.86 6.23
CA ILE A 21 26.93 9.50 4.85
C ILE A 21 25.40 9.28 4.78
N LEU A 22 24.83 8.55 5.73
CA LEU A 22 23.39 8.29 5.77
C LEU A 22 22.57 9.57 6.00
N ILE A 23 23.04 10.45 6.89
CA ILE A 23 22.40 11.77 7.09
C ILE A 23 22.39 12.56 5.78
N LYS A 24 23.50 12.61 5.06
CA LYS A 24 23.59 13.31 3.79
C LYS A 24 22.65 12.71 2.73
N GLN A 25 22.60 11.38 2.63
CA GLN A 25 21.67 10.69 1.73
C GLN A 25 20.21 10.96 2.10
N GLY A 26 19.88 10.99 3.40
CA GLY A 26 18.56 11.33 3.88
C GLY A 26 18.16 12.77 3.50
N GLU A 27 19.08 13.73 3.62
CA GLU A 27 18.84 15.12 3.20
C GLU A 27 18.59 15.26 1.70
N GLU A 28 19.40 14.59 0.89
CA GLU A 28 19.25 14.60 -0.57
C GLU A 28 17.86 14.04 -0.98
N LYS A 29 17.47 12.90 -0.42
CA LYS A 29 16.15 12.31 -0.65
C LYS A 29 15.01 13.20 -0.16
N LEU A 30 15.15 13.78 1.02
CA LEU A 30 14.13 14.68 1.60
C LEU A 30 13.93 15.92 0.73
N LEU A 31 15.00 16.46 0.14
CA LEU A 31 14.92 17.56 -0.84
C LEU A 31 14.25 17.13 -2.15
N GLU A 32 14.44 15.89 -2.59
CA GLU A 32 13.75 15.34 -3.76
C GLU A 32 12.25 15.21 -3.50
N VAL A 33 11.88 14.58 -2.39
CA VAL A 33 10.48 14.45 -1.97
C VAL A 33 9.81 15.82 -1.86
N LYS A 34 10.49 16.83 -1.29
CA LYS A 34 9.99 18.19 -1.20
C LYS A 34 9.65 18.83 -2.55
N LYS A 35 10.44 18.51 -3.60
CA LYS A 35 10.16 19.00 -4.96
C LYS A 35 8.90 18.35 -5.55
N TYR A 36 8.73 17.03 -5.35
CA TYR A 36 7.54 16.31 -5.82
C TYR A 36 6.27 16.69 -5.06
N LEU A 37 6.41 17.07 -3.79
CA LEU A 37 5.31 17.46 -2.92
C LEU A 37 4.62 18.77 -3.36
N PHE A 38 5.23 19.56 -4.25
CA PHE A 38 4.70 20.89 -4.63
C PHE A 38 4.21 21.67 -3.39
N PHE A 39 5.07 21.73 -2.36
CA PHE A 39 4.73 22.16 -1.00
C PHE A 39 4.03 23.52 -0.95
N LYS A 40 4.41 24.45 -1.82
CA LYS A 40 3.77 25.77 -1.92
C LYS A 40 2.34 25.66 -2.42
N ASP A 41 2.12 24.95 -3.50
CA ASP A 41 0.82 24.82 -4.14
C ASP A 41 -0.18 24.11 -3.21
N LYS A 42 0.29 23.09 -2.44
CA LYS A 42 -0.53 22.43 -1.45
C LYS A 42 -0.90 23.33 -0.28
N LYS A 43 0.01 24.17 0.23
CA LYS A 43 -0.31 25.15 1.28
C LYS A 43 -1.32 26.19 0.79
N GLU A 44 -1.15 26.73 -0.40
CA GLU A 44 -2.12 27.65 -1.00
C GLU A 44 -3.50 27.02 -1.16
N LYS A 45 -3.55 25.75 -1.60
CA LYS A 45 -4.79 24.98 -1.73
C LYS A 45 -5.47 24.71 -0.38
N ILE A 46 -4.71 24.45 0.67
CA ILE A 46 -5.24 24.31 2.04
C ILE A 46 -5.89 25.62 2.48
N GLU A 47 -5.20 26.74 2.33
CA GLU A 47 -5.75 28.06 2.70
C GLU A 47 -7.03 28.40 1.92
N GLU A 48 -7.08 28.03 0.63
CA GLU A 48 -8.28 28.21 -0.19
C GLU A 48 -9.44 27.34 0.30
N LEU A 49 -9.18 26.06 0.60
CA LEU A 49 -10.19 25.15 1.11
C LEU A 49 -10.66 25.55 2.52
N GLU A 50 -9.76 26.03 3.38
CA GLU A 50 -10.12 26.56 4.69
C GLU A 50 -11.02 27.79 4.57
N LYS A 51 -10.75 28.71 3.65
CA LYS A 51 -11.64 29.84 3.38
C LYS A 51 -13.02 29.38 2.93
N LYS A 52 -13.10 28.37 2.07
CA LYS A 52 -14.39 27.79 1.64
C LYS A 52 -15.17 27.17 2.80
N THR A 53 -14.51 26.58 3.79
CA THR A 53 -15.20 26.01 4.97
C THR A 53 -15.83 27.06 5.88
N LEU A 54 -15.40 28.33 5.77
CA LEU A 54 -15.93 29.47 6.55
C LEU A 54 -17.11 30.16 5.88
N GLU A 55 -17.45 29.82 4.63
CA GLU A 55 -18.59 30.35 3.90
C GLU A 55 -19.91 29.86 4.53
N SER A 56 -20.93 30.77 4.59
CA SER A 56 -22.20 30.48 5.28
C SER A 56 -23.01 29.35 4.65
N ASP A 57 -22.88 29.15 3.36
CA ASP A 57 -23.56 28.17 2.52
C ASP A 57 -22.80 26.84 2.34
N PHE A 58 -21.60 26.75 2.95
CA PHE A 58 -20.76 25.53 2.86
C PHE A 58 -21.46 24.27 3.36
N TRP A 59 -22.31 24.40 4.37
CA TRP A 59 -23.00 23.27 5.00
C TRP A 59 -24.33 22.90 4.36
N ASP A 60 -24.80 23.63 3.37
CA ASP A 60 -26.08 23.36 2.68
C ASP A 60 -26.02 22.08 1.86
N ASP A 61 -24.84 21.76 1.29
CA ASP A 61 -24.60 20.51 0.57
C ASP A 61 -23.65 19.59 1.36
N ARG A 62 -24.23 18.74 2.19
CA ARG A 62 -23.50 17.82 3.05
C ARG A 62 -22.48 16.96 2.31
N LYS A 63 -22.81 16.44 1.09
CA LYS A 63 -21.90 15.58 0.33
C LYS A 63 -20.68 16.35 -0.19
N LYS A 64 -20.87 17.58 -0.65
CA LYS A 64 -19.76 18.45 -1.08
C LYS A 64 -18.88 18.85 0.11
N ALA A 65 -19.51 19.22 1.23
CA ALA A 65 -18.78 19.57 2.45
C ALA A 65 -17.89 18.42 2.93
N GLU A 66 -18.41 17.20 2.95
CA GLU A 66 -17.67 16.00 3.36
C GLU A 66 -16.45 15.73 2.44
N LYS A 67 -16.62 15.84 1.11
CA LYS A 67 -15.51 15.71 0.15
C LYS A 67 -14.44 16.76 0.36
N VAL A 68 -14.83 18.02 0.56
CA VAL A 68 -13.88 19.12 0.81
C VAL A 68 -13.10 18.91 2.11
N LEU A 69 -13.78 18.49 3.18
CA LEU A 69 -13.14 18.20 4.46
C LEU A 69 -12.20 17.00 4.39
N LYS A 70 -12.57 15.95 3.66
CA LYS A 70 -11.71 14.77 3.42
C LYS A 70 -10.45 15.18 2.66
N THR A 71 -10.59 15.99 1.60
CA THR A 71 -9.45 16.51 0.84
C THR A 71 -8.56 17.42 1.69
N LEU A 72 -9.15 18.30 2.48
CA LEU A 72 -8.42 19.21 3.36
C LEU A 72 -7.63 18.44 4.42
N LYS A 73 -8.24 17.44 5.04
CA LYS A 73 -7.57 16.56 6.00
C LYS A 73 -6.38 15.87 5.35
N MET A 74 -6.59 15.21 4.20
CA MET A 74 -5.54 14.51 3.46
C MET A 74 -4.35 15.42 3.12
N LEU A 75 -4.61 16.65 2.67
CA LEU A 75 -3.54 17.61 2.35
C LEU A 75 -2.78 18.07 3.61
N LYS A 76 -3.49 18.27 4.73
CA LYS A 76 -2.86 18.62 6.02
C LYS A 76 -1.98 17.48 6.53
N ASP A 77 -2.50 16.25 6.52
CA ASP A 77 -1.76 15.06 6.98
C ASP A 77 -0.48 14.86 6.15
N LYS A 78 -0.53 15.08 4.83
CA LYS A 78 0.66 15.03 3.97
C LYS A 78 1.72 16.06 4.36
N ILE A 79 1.31 17.31 4.62
CA ILE A 79 2.25 18.38 5.03
C ILE A 79 2.80 18.10 6.43
N GLU A 80 1.98 17.70 7.37
CA GLU A 80 2.38 17.40 8.74
C GLU A 80 3.40 16.25 8.80
N ASN A 81 3.14 15.17 8.07
CA ASN A 81 4.07 14.06 7.97
C ASN A 81 5.42 14.48 7.39
N PHE A 82 5.42 15.35 6.39
CA PHE A 82 6.67 15.87 5.85
C PHE A 82 7.41 16.81 6.81
N GLU A 83 6.70 17.73 7.49
CA GLU A 83 7.29 18.61 8.50
C GLU A 83 7.86 17.83 9.69
N LYS A 84 7.23 16.69 10.05
CA LYS A 84 7.76 15.75 11.05
C LYS A 84 9.11 15.17 10.60
N LEU A 85 9.20 14.69 9.36
CA LEU A 85 10.47 14.19 8.81
C LEU A 85 11.57 15.26 8.73
N GLU A 86 11.21 16.52 8.40
CA GLU A 86 12.18 17.62 8.44
C GLU A 86 12.74 17.86 9.85
N ASN A 87 11.91 17.69 10.89
CA ASN A 87 12.35 17.86 12.28
C ASN A 87 13.20 16.67 12.73
N GLU A 88 12.81 15.43 12.39
CA GLU A 88 13.61 14.25 12.68
C GLU A 88 15.01 14.30 12.01
N MET A 89 15.09 14.85 10.80
CA MET A 89 16.38 15.08 10.15
C MET A 89 17.24 16.12 10.91
N LYS A 90 16.63 17.14 11.51
CA LYS A 90 17.38 18.07 12.37
C LYS A 90 17.93 17.39 13.61
N ASP A 91 17.09 16.58 14.26
CA ASP A 91 17.50 15.78 15.41
C ASP A 91 18.66 14.83 15.06
N LEU A 92 18.60 14.15 13.91
CA LEU A 92 19.69 13.30 13.44
C LEU A 92 21.02 14.06 13.22
N LYS A 93 20.95 15.31 12.78
CA LYS A 93 22.15 16.17 12.69
C LYS A 93 22.72 16.53 14.06
N GLU A 94 21.85 16.73 15.05
CA GLU A 94 22.29 17.00 16.42
C GLU A 94 23.08 15.81 16.99
N TYR A 95 22.68 14.57 16.68
CA TYR A 95 23.48 13.38 17.05
C TYR A 95 24.88 13.42 16.46
N SER A 96 25.04 13.86 15.20
CA SER A 96 26.38 14.02 14.60
C SER A 96 27.24 15.05 15.32
N ILE A 97 26.63 16.11 15.88
CA ILE A 97 27.33 17.12 16.67
C ILE A 97 27.72 16.55 18.04
N MET A 98 26.78 15.89 18.74
CA MET A 98 27.01 15.25 20.03
C MET A 98 28.16 14.21 19.99
N ILE A 99 28.25 13.43 18.91
CA ILE A 99 29.32 12.45 18.70
C ILE A 99 30.67 13.15 18.59
N LYS A 100 30.76 14.31 17.94
CA LYS A 100 31.98 15.10 17.83
C LYS A 100 32.38 15.73 19.17
N GLU A 101 31.43 16.11 19.99
CA GLU A 101 31.70 16.66 21.32
C GLU A 101 32.12 15.56 22.31
N ALA A 102 31.57 14.33 22.16
CA ALA A 102 31.92 13.19 23.00
C ALA A 102 33.25 12.50 22.63
N GLN A 103 34.19 13.19 21.97
CA GLN A 103 35.46 12.62 21.45
C GLN A 103 36.31 11.92 22.50
N ASN A 104 36.19 12.26 23.79
CA ASN A 104 36.99 11.75 24.88
C ASN A 104 36.33 10.61 25.67
N ASP A 105 35.09 10.24 25.35
CA ASP A 105 34.36 9.18 26.07
C ASP A 105 33.78 8.17 25.07
N GLU A 106 34.49 7.06 24.90
CA GLU A 106 34.12 6.01 23.97
C GLU A 106 32.78 5.33 24.35
N ILE A 107 32.40 5.34 25.64
CA ILE A 107 31.17 4.71 26.11
C ILE A 107 30.00 5.55 25.69
N ILE A 108 30.02 6.86 25.94
CA ILE A 108 28.96 7.81 25.57
C ILE A 108 28.83 7.86 24.05
N LYS A 109 29.98 7.89 23.33
CA LYS A 109 29.96 7.86 21.84
C LYS A 109 29.24 6.61 21.28
N LYS A 110 29.49 5.45 21.90
CA LYS A 110 28.86 4.21 21.50
C LYS A 110 27.34 4.21 21.74
N GLU A 111 26.88 4.70 22.88
CA GLU A 111 25.46 4.81 23.21
C GLU A 111 24.73 5.75 22.23
N ILE A 112 25.33 6.91 21.92
CA ILE A 112 24.77 7.86 20.95
C ILE A 112 24.69 7.23 19.56
N LEU A 113 25.72 6.49 19.13
CA LEU A 113 25.72 5.80 17.83
C LEU A 113 24.64 4.71 17.74
N GLU A 114 24.41 3.94 18.81
CA GLU A 114 23.36 2.92 18.86
C GLU A 114 21.95 3.53 18.80
N GLU A 115 21.76 4.69 19.42
CA GLU A 115 20.50 5.41 19.36
C GLU A 115 20.27 6.05 17.99
N ALA A 116 21.31 6.67 17.42
CA ALA A 116 21.28 7.25 16.08
C ALA A 116 21.01 6.18 15.01
N ASP A 117 21.57 4.98 15.11
CA ASP A 117 21.32 3.85 14.19
C ASP A 117 19.85 3.44 14.18
N LYS A 118 19.21 3.41 15.34
CA LYS A 118 17.78 3.10 15.45
C LYS A 118 16.93 4.20 14.81
N LYS A 119 17.21 5.46 15.13
CA LYS A 119 16.45 6.60 14.62
C LYS A 119 16.60 6.77 13.11
N ILE A 120 17.81 6.61 12.58
CA ILE A 120 18.04 6.76 11.14
C ILE A 120 17.34 5.66 10.32
N LYS A 121 17.22 4.44 10.85
CA LYS A 121 16.46 3.36 10.20
C LYS A 121 14.96 3.70 10.16
N ILE A 122 14.40 4.15 11.28
CA ILE A 122 13.00 4.58 11.36
C ILE A 122 12.74 5.74 10.38
N PHE A 123 13.62 6.73 10.38
CA PHE A 123 13.54 7.87 9.46
C PHE A 123 13.50 7.44 7.98
N PHE A 124 14.35 6.51 7.55
CA PHE A 124 14.32 6.02 6.17
C PHE A 124 13.06 5.22 5.85
N GLU A 125 12.56 4.43 6.80
CA GLU A 125 11.29 3.70 6.63
C GLU A 125 10.11 4.67 6.47
N GLU A 126 10.05 5.73 7.28
CA GLU A 126 9.01 6.76 7.17
C GLU A 126 9.16 7.61 5.91
N LEU A 127 10.38 7.95 5.53
CA LEU A 127 10.66 8.69 4.29
C LEU A 127 10.23 7.90 3.04
N GLU A 128 10.51 6.59 2.99
CA GLU A 128 10.07 5.73 1.89
C GLU A 128 8.54 5.65 1.81
N LYS A 129 7.84 5.65 2.94
CA LYS A 129 6.38 5.70 2.97
C LYS A 129 5.84 7.01 2.41
N VAL A 130 6.40 8.14 2.82
CA VAL A 130 5.98 9.45 2.32
C VAL A 130 6.29 9.60 0.83
N GLU A 131 7.46 9.16 0.38
CA GLU A 131 7.83 9.14 -1.05
C GLU A 131 6.83 8.30 -1.86
N MET A 132 6.48 7.11 -1.38
CA MET A 132 5.52 6.23 -2.04
C MET A 132 4.13 6.89 -2.15
N ILE A 133 3.61 7.47 -1.06
CA ILE A 133 2.32 8.17 -1.03
C ILE A 133 2.29 9.35 -2.02
N GLU A 134 3.38 10.10 -2.15
CA GLU A 134 3.47 11.20 -3.10
C GLU A 134 3.53 10.74 -4.56
N LEU A 135 4.20 9.63 -4.83
CA LEU A 135 4.24 9.03 -6.18
C LEU A 135 2.86 8.49 -6.62
N LEU A 136 2.01 8.09 -5.67
CA LEU A 136 0.63 7.66 -5.95
C LEU A 136 -0.29 8.82 -6.34
N GLY A 137 0.12 10.06 -6.06
CA GLY A 137 -0.59 11.28 -6.45
C GLY A 137 -1.77 11.65 -5.56
N ASP A 138 -2.59 12.59 -6.05
CA ASP A 138 -3.77 13.12 -5.34
C ASP A 138 -5.04 12.27 -5.61
N LYS A 139 -4.89 10.98 -5.89
CA LYS A 139 -6.05 10.09 -6.02
C LYS A 139 -6.74 9.94 -4.67
N GLU A 140 -8.04 9.74 -4.72
CA GLU A 140 -8.81 9.48 -3.50
C GLU A 140 -8.24 8.23 -2.82
N SER A 141 -7.96 8.35 -1.52
CA SER A 141 -7.53 7.22 -0.70
C SER A 141 -8.69 6.22 -0.60
N LEU A 142 -8.59 5.12 -1.32
CA LEU A 142 -9.64 4.11 -1.38
C LEU A 142 -9.17 2.80 -0.74
N ASN A 143 -10.12 2.12 -0.09
CA ASN A 143 -9.93 0.75 0.33
C ASN A 143 -9.75 -0.15 -0.91
N ALA A 144 -9.16 -1.31 -0.72
CA ALA A 144 -8.93 -2.28 -1.78
C ALA A 144 -9.82 -3.50 -1.63
N ILE A 145 -10.57 -3.82 -2.68
CA ILE A 145 -11.23 -5.12 -2.82
C ILE A 145 -10.25 -6.04 -3.54
N VAL A 146 -9.78 -7.07 -2.86
CA VAL A 146 -8.82 -8.03 -3.40
C VAL A 146 -9.50 -9.36 -3.62
N THR A 147 -9.42 -9.87 -4.84
CA THR A 147 -9.93 -11.20 -5.20
C THR A 147 -8.81 -12.09 -5.69
N ILE A 148 -8.67 -13.25 -5.10
CA ILE A 148 -7.67 -14.25 -5.48
C ILE A 148 -8.39 -15.47 -6.03
N HIS A 149 -8.05 -15.86 -7.27
CA HIS A 149 -8.57 -17.07 -7.89
C HIS A 149 -7.42 -18.07 -8.11
N SER A 150 -7.65 -19.32 -7.71
CA SER A 150 -6.72 -20.40 -8.03
C SER A 150 -6.74 -20.69 -9.53
N GLY A 151 -5.57 -20.82 -10.13
CA GLY A 151 -5.41 -21.19 -11.54
C GLY A 151 -5.58 -22.69 -11.79
N ALA A 152 -5.35 -23.10 -13.03
CA ALA A 152 -5.32 -24.49 -13.39
C ALA A 152 -4.16 -25.22 -12.65
N GLY A 153 -4.49 -26.14 -11.75
CA GLY A 153 -3.48 -26.86 -10.95
C GLY A 153 -4.07 -27.64 -9.78
N GLY A 154 -5.40 -27.65 -9.66
CA GLY A 154 -6.09 -28.41 -8.62
C GLY A 154 -5.67 -28.00 -7.20
N LYS A 155 -5.39 -28.98 -6.33
CA LYS A 155 -5.06 -28.75 -4.91
C LYS A 155 -3.85 -27.83 -4.70
N GLU A 156 -2.85 -27.91 -5.57
CA GLU A 156 -1.64 -27.06 -5.50
C GLU A 156 -1.97 -25.58 -5.73
N ALA A 157 -2.84 -25.28 -6.69
CA ALA A 157 -3.23 -23.90 -6.99
C ALA A 157 -4.13 -23.33 -5.88
N CYS A 158 -5.01 -24.16 -5.28
CA CYS A 158 -5.83 -23.76 -4.14
C CYS A 158 -4.97 -23.44 -2.90
N ASP A 159 -3.96 -24.27 -2.64
CA ASP A 159 -3.00 -24.02 -1.56
C ASP A 159 -2.18 -22.74 -1.81
N TRP A 160 -1.80 -22.49 -3.08
CA TRP A 160 -1.11 -21.25 -3.44
C TRP A 160 -1.99 -20.01 -3.20
N ALA A 161 -3.27 -20.07 -3.57
CA ALA A 161 -4.22 -18.99 -3.28
C ALA A 161 -4.33 -18.70 -1.76
N GLN A 162 -4.37 -19.74 -0.93
CA GLN A 162 -4.35 -19.61 0.53
C GLN A 162 -3.04 -18.98 1.05
N MET A 163 -1.91 -19.35 0.46
CA MET A 163 -0.62 -18.75 0.83
C MET A 163 -0.58 -17.25 0.51
N LEU A 164 -1.11 -16.84 -0.66
CA LEU A 164 -1.22 -15.43 -1.04
C LEU A 164 -2.14 -14.68 -0.09
N TYR A 165 -3.33 -15.21 0.22
CA TYR A 165 -4.22 -14.61 1.20
C TYR A 165 -3.54 -14.41 2.55
N ARG A 166 -2.84 -15.42 3.05
CA ARG A 166 -2.07 -15.32 4.30
C ARG A 166 -0.95 -14.28 4.22
N MET A 167 -0.31 -14.12 3.05
CA MET A 167 0.71 -13.11 2.83
C MET A 167 0.10 -11.70 2.96
N TYR A 168 -1.01 -11.43 2.27
CA TYR A 168 -1.68 -10.14 2.35
C TYR A 168 -2.23 -9.85 3.75
N THR A 169 -2.79 -10.85 4.42
CA THR A 169 -3.27 -10.71 5.81
C THR A 169 -2.14 -10.31 6.76
N LYS A 170 -0.98 -10.93 6.63
CA LYS A 170 0.18 -10.59 7.47
C LYS A 170 0.74 -9.21 7.15
N TRP A 171 0.78 -8.86 5.87
CA TRP A 171 1.22 -7.53 5.45
C TRP A 171 0.27 -6.45 5.99
N SER A 172 -1.04 -6.61 5.83
CA SER A 172 -2.04 -5.68 6.34
C SER A 172 -1.95 -5.50 7.87
N ALA A 173 -1.78 -6.59 8.61
CA ALA A 173 -1.60 -6.52 10.05
C ALA A 173 -0.31 -5.78 10.45
N LYS A 174 0.78 -5.92 9.68
CA LYS A 174 2.03 -5.19 9.92
C LYS A 174 1.89 -3.69 9.67
N GLU A 175 1.15 -3.31 8.62
CA GLU A 175 0.92 -1.90 8.26
C GLU A 175 -0.25 -1.27 9.04
N GLY A 176 -0.95 -2.05 9.88
CA GLY A 176 -2.07 -1.56 10.70
C GLY A 176 -3.40 -1.43 9.94
N TYR A 177 -3.54 -2.10 8.79
CA TYR A 177 -4.78 -2.13 8.02
C TYR A 177 -5.74 -3.20 8.54
N GLU A 178 -7.04 -2.93 8.45
CA GLU A 178 -8.09 -3.89 8.76
C GLU A 178 -8.44 -4.74 7.53
N ILE A 179 -8.73 -6.04 7.75
CA ILE A 179 -9.19 -6.95 6.72
C ILE A 179 -10.59 -7.44 7.05
N GLU A 180 -11.46 -7.41 6.05
CA GLU A 180 -12.80 -7.96 6.09
C GLU A 180 -12.96 -9.00 4.97
N GLU A 181 -13.22 -10.26 5.33
CA GLU A 181 -13.52 -11.31 4.36
C GLU A 181 -14.97 -11.15 3.87
N VAL A 182 -15.14 -11.06 2.55
CA VAL A 182 -16.45 -10.86 1.91
C VAL A 182 -17.04 -12.17 1.44
N ASP A 183 -16.22 -12.97 0.74
CA ASP A 183 -16.65 -14.25 0.18
C ASP A 183 -15.46 -15.20 0.07
N SER A 184 -15.71 -16.49 0.31
CA SER A 184 -14.69 -17.51 0.14
C SER A 184 -15.26 -18.81 -0.39
N GLN A 185 -14.61 -19.38 -1.39
CA GLN A 185 -14.91 -20.70 -1.90
C GLN A 185 -13.74 -21.64 -1.62
N GLU A 186 -13.97 -22.61 -0.76
CA GLU A 186 -12.96 -23.58 -0.41
C GLU A 186 -12.55 -24.49 -1.59
N GLY A 187 -11.30 -24.89 -1.59
CA GLY A 187 -10.77 -25.89 -2.52
C GLY A 187 -11.14 -27.33 -2.12
N ASP A 188 -10.86 -28.28 -2.99
CA ASP A 188 -11.13 -29.71 -2.73
C ASP A 188 -10.15 -30.24 -1.65
N GLY A 189 -10.48 -29.96 -0.39
CA GLY A 189 -9.78 -30.41 0.81
C GLY A 189 -8.57 -29.57 1.24
N VAL A 190 -8.15 -28.56 0.45
CA VAL A 190 -7.05 -27.65 0.82
C VAL A 190 -7.23 -26.31 0.11
N GLY A 191 -7.01 -25.22 0.85
CA GLY A 191 -6.94 -23.87 0.32
C GLY A 191 -8.24 -23.33 -0.24
N TYR A 192 -8.14 -22.29 -1.06
CA TYR A 192 -9.28 -21.59 -1.66
C TYR A 192 -9.29 -21.75 -3.19
N LYS A 193 -10.46 -22.00 -3.76
CA LYS A 193 -10.69 -21.83 -5.20
C LYS A 193 -10.76 -20.35 -5.55
N SER A 194 -11.49 -19.59 -4.73
CA SER A 194 -11.60 -18.15 -4.80
C SER A 194 -11.74 -17.58 -3.39
N ILE A 195 -11.18 -16.41 -3.16
CA ILE A 195 -11.38 -15.66 -1.94
C ILE A 195 -11.39 -14.17 -2.28
N THR A 196 -12.40 -13.46 -1.74
CA THR A 196 -12.56 -12.01 -1.87
C THR A 196 -12.57 -11.38 -0.49
N PHE A 197 -11.77 -10.37 -0.30
CA PHE A 197 -11.66 -9.64 0.96
C PHE A 197 -11.38 -8.16 0.70
N ILE A 198 -11.80 -7.31 1.64
CA ILE A 198 -11.56 -5.88 1.61
C ILE A 198 -10.42 -5.58 2.57
N ILE A 199 -9.47 -4.77 2.14
CA ILE A 199 -8.43 -4.20 3.00
C ILE A 199 -8.75 -2.72 3.17
N LYS A 200 -9.03 -2.32 4.43
CA LYS A 200 -9.40 -0.96 4.77
C LYS A 200 -8.17 -0.19 5.24
N GLY A 201 -7.90 0.92 4.56
CA GLY A 201 -6.77 1.79 4.90
C GLY A 201 -6.50 2.83 3.83
N GLU A 202 -5.65 3.78 4.15
CA GLU A 202 -5.30 4.84 3.23
C GLU A 202 -4.38 4.33 2.12
N TYR A 203 -4.70 4.68 0.86
CA TYR A 203 -3.92 4.33 -0.35
C TYR A 203 -3.71 2.83 -0.60
N VAL A 204 -4.48 1.96 0.02
CA VAL A 204 -4.28 0.50 -0.09
C VAL A 204 -4.53 0.01 -1.50
N SER A 205 -5.54 0.54 -2.20
CA SER A 205 -5.85 0.14 -3.57
C SER A 205 -4.73 0.49 -4.55
N GLU A 206 -4.12 1.67 -4.36
CA GLU A 206 -3.00 2.13 -5.17
C GLU A 206 -1.74 1.30 -4.91
N ILE A 207 -1.42 1.05 -3.64
CA ILE A 207 -0.26 0.23 -3.24
C ILE A 207 -0.39 -1.17 -3.83
N LEU A 208 -1.57 -1.78 -3.71
CA LEU A 208 -1.80 -3.14 -4.19
C LEU A 208 -2.06 -3.24 -5.70
N SER A 209 -2.31 -2.11 -6.39
CA SER A 209 -2.50 -2.12 -7.84
C SER A 209 -1.33 -2.76 -8.60
N GLY A 210 -0.12 -2.62 -8.08
CA GLY A 210 1.08 -3.25 -8.63
C GLY A 210 1.14 -4.78 -8.48
N GLU A 211 0.32 -5.35 -7.59
CA GLU A 211 0.22 -6.79 -7.36
C GLU A 211 -0.81 -7.46 -8.29
N MET A 212 -1.58 -6.67 -9.05
CA MET A 212 -2.59 -7.21 -9.96
C MET A 212 -1.95 -8.08 -11.05
N GLY A 213 -2.44 -9.31 -11.19
CA GLY A 213 -1.96 -10.20 -12.24
C GLY A 213 -1.85 -11.67 -11.82
N VAL A 214 -1.03 -12.42 -12.55
CA VAL A 214 -0.85 -13.85 -12.31
C VAL A 214 0.41 -14.10 -11.50
N HIS A 215 0.22 -14.68 -10.34
CA HIS A 215 1.29 -15.05 -9.41
C HIS A 215 1.70 -16.50 -9.61
N ARG A 216 2.99 -16.73 -9.79
CA ARG A 216 3.58 -18.04 -10.05
C ARG A 216 4.35 -18.57 -8.84
N LEU A 217 4.03 -19.78 -8.40
CA LEU A 217 4.77 -20.51 -7.38
C LEU A 217 5.49 -21.70 -8.01
N VAL A 218 6.77 -21.85 -7.70
CA VAL A 218 7.56 -23.06 -8.06
C VAL A 218 8.16 -23.63 -6.79
N ARG A 219 7.67 -24.81 -6.38
CA ARG A 219 8.17 -25.49 -5.17
C ARG A 219 8.11 -27.01 -5.33
N ILE A 220 8.73 -27.72 -4.41
CA ILE A 220 8.49 -29.17 -4.25
C ILE A 220 7.08 -29.34 -3.67
N SER A 221 6.23 -30.12 -4.35
CA SER A 221 4.86 -30.34 -3.93
C SER A 221 4.78 -31.09 -2.59
N PRO A 222 4.04 -30.57 -1.61
CA PRO A 222 3.73 -31.33 -0.39
C PRO A 222 2.67 -32.41 -0.63
N PHE A 223 1.97 -32.38 -1.77
CA PHE A 223 0.88 -33.32 -2.11
C PHE A 223 1.35 -34.44 -3.03
N ASP A 224 2.55 -34.33 -3.62
CA ASP A 224 3.13 -35.36 -4.47
C ASP A 224 4.04 -36.29 -3.66
N SER A 225 3.67 -37.56 -3.59
CA SER A 225 4.48 -38.61 -2.93
C SER A 225 5.89 -38.74 -3.52
N SER A 226 6.03 -38.41 -4.80
CA SER A 226 7.33 -38.43 -5.52
C SER A 226 8.19 -37.19 -5.27
N LYS A 227 7.73 -36.23 -4.48
CA LYS A 227 8.45 -34.97 -4.14
C LYS A 227 8.99 -34.23 -5.37
N ARG A 228 8.24 -34.22 -6.46
CA ARG A 228 8.61 -33.50 -7.68
C ARG A 228 8.34 -32.01 -7.54
N ARG A 229 9.06 -31.25 -8.33
CA ARG A 229 8.85 -29.80 -8.42
C ARG A 229 7.61 -29.50 -9.28
N HIS A 230 6.67 -28.76 -8.73
CA HIS A 230 5.45 -28.34 -9.41
C HIS A 230 5.42 -26.83 -9.58
N THR A 231 4.70 -26.37 -10.60
CA THR A 231 4.41 -24.97 -10.84
C THR A 231 2.91 -24.74 -10.69
N SER A 232 2.53 -23.77 -9.87
CA SER A 232 1.15 -23.39 -9.64
C SER A 232 0.95 -21.90 -9.95
N PHE A 233 -0.24 -21.56 -10.39
CA PHE A 233 -0.63 -20.19 -10.72
C PHE A 233 -1.87 -19.81 -9.92
N ALA A 234 -1.95 -18.54 -9.54
CA ALA A 234 -3.14 -17.91 -9.01
C ALA A 234 -3.24 -16.49 -9.57
N SER A 235 -4.43 -16.02 -9.87
CA SER A 235 -4.66 -14.64 -10.27
C SER A 235 -5.03 -13.80 -9.05
N VAL A 236 -4.50 -12.60 -8.99
CA VAL A 236 -4.87 -11.58 -8.02
C VAL A 236 -5.48 -10.42 -8.78
N GLU A 237 -6.66 -10.01 -8.38
CA GLU A 237 -7.38 -8.85 -8.88
C GLU A 237 -7.53 -7.85 -7.73
N VAL A 238 -7.26 -6.58 -7.99
CA VAL A 238 -7.36 -5.51 -7.03
C VAL A 238 -8.25 -4.43 -7.60
N LEU A 239 -9.36 -4.13 -6.95
CA LEU A 239 -10.28 -3.09 -7.33
C LEU A 239 -10.40 -2.06 -6.20
N PRO A 240 -10.51 -0.76 -6.52
CA PRO A 240 -10.81 0.25 -5.52
C PRO A 240 -12.26 0.09 -5.03
N GLU A 241 -12.49 0.24 -3.73
CA GLU A 241 -13.83 0.32 -3.17
C GLU A 241 -14.40 1.72 -3.42
N VAL A 242 -15.33 1.83 -4.35
CA VAL A 242 -15.97 3.11 -4.70
C VAL A 242 -17.23 3.28 -3.86
N GLU A 243 -17.27 4.31 -3.01
CA GLU A 243 -18.42 4.59 -2.14
C GLU A 243 -19.65 5.12 -2.88
N GLU A 244 -19.49 5.72 -4.04
CA GLU A 244 -20.60 6.28 -4.82
C GLU A 244 -21.04 5.33 -5.94
N GLN A 245 -22.23 4.77 -5.78
CA GLN A 245 -22.95 4.19 -6.91
C GLN A 245 -23.41 5.35 -7.80
N THR A 246 -22.74 5.51 -8.93
CA THR A 246 -23.30 6.34 -10.00
C THR A 246 -24.53 5.58 -10.49
N GLU A 247 -25.74 6.06 -10.18
CA GLU A 247 -26.96 5.52 -10.75
C GLU A 247 -26.89 5.71 -12.27
N VAL A 248 -26.58 4.65 -12.98
CA VAL A 248 -26.60 4.64 -14.44
C VAL A 248 -28.04 4.40 -14.88
N GLU A 249 -28.73 5.46 -15.31
CA GLU A 249 -30.07 5.35 -15.90
C GLU A 249 -29.95 4.78 -17.32
N ILE A 250 -30.27 3.50 -17.47
CA ILE A 250 -30.28 2.85 -18.78
C ILE A 250 -31.69 3.06 -19.39
N ARG A 251 -31.79 3.89 -20.41
CA ARG A 251 -33.03 4.11 -21.13
C ARG A 251 -33.30 2.95 -22.08
N SER A 252 -34.56 2.58 -22.25
CA SER A 252 -34.94 1.53 -23.21
C SER A 252 -34.54 1.84 -24.66
N GLU A 253 -34.33 3.12 -24.97
CA GLU A 253 -33.85 3.61 -26.27
C GLU A 253 -32.36 3.31 -26.52
N ASP A 254 -31.58 3.15 -25.46
CA ASP A 254 -30.13 2.86 -25.51
C ASP A 254 -29.87 1.35 -25.62
N LEU A 255 -30.93 0.51 -25.53
CA LEU A 255 -30.82 -0.93 -25.58
C LEU A 255 -31.17 -1.47 -26.96
N ARG A 256 -30.26 -2.14 -27.59
CA ARG A 256 -30.51 -2.98 -28.75
C ARG A 256 -30.63 -4.44 -28.31
N ILE A 257 -31.85 -5.00 -28.42
CA ILE A 257 -32.10 -6.38 -28.04
C ILE A 257 -32.20 -7.24 -29.31
N ASP A 258 -31.14 -8.03 -29.54
CA ASP A 258 -31.13 -9.02 -30.63
C ASP A 258 -31.51 -10.40 -30.08
N THR A 259 -32.66 -10.95 -30.52
CA THR A 259 -33.06 -12.30 -30.12
C THR A 259 -32.63 -13.32 -31.17
N TYR A 260 -31.99 -14.40 -30.74
CA TYR A 260 -31.65 -15.52 -31.64
C TYR A 260 -32.13 -16.85 -31.08
N ARG A 261 -32.38 -17.80 -31.97
CA ARG A 261 -32.74 -19.16 -31.59
C ARG A 261 -31.44 -19.94 -31.34
N ALA A 262 -31.32 -20.56 -30.17
CA ALA A 262 -30.21 -21.47 -29.89
C ALA A 262 -30.27 -22.67 -30.84
N SER A 263 -29.36 -22.77 -31.77
CA SER A 263 -29.23 -23.91 -32.69
C SER A 263 -28.48 -25.06 -32.01
N GLY A 264 -29.13 -25.74 -31.10
CA GLY A 264 -28.56 -26.94 -30.43
C GLY A 264 -29.44 -28.17 -30.72
N ALA A 265 -28.76 -29.31 -30.98
CA ALA A 265 -29.40 -30.60 -31.29
C ALA A 265 -30.15 -31.24 -30.10
N ARG A 266 -30.36 -30.59 -29.00
CA ARG A 266 -31.16 -31.09 -27.87
C ARG A 266 -32.23 -30.10 -27.45
N ARG A 267 -33.48 -30.56 -27.47
CA ARG A 267 -34.65 -29.96 -26.86
C ARG A 267 -34.48 -29.83 -25.35
N THR A 268 -33.82 -28.78 -24.90
CA THR A 268 -33.94 -28.30 -23.52
C THR A 268 -34.37 -26.86 -23.58
N THR A 269 -35.64 -26.64 -23.28
CA THR A 269 -36.19 -25.33 -22.97
C THR A 269 -35.42 -24.77 -21.80
N CYS A 270 -34.54 -23.79 -22.05
CA CYS A 270 -34.06 -22.93 -20.99
C CYS A 270 -35.24 -22.06 -20.55
N LYS A 271 -35.58 -22.20 -19.27
CA LYS A 271 -36.48 -21.25 -18.59
C LYS A 271 -35.63 -20.11 -18.06
#